data_14a85be0d92ff82176ce5f4f970205c0
#
_entry.id   14a85be0d92ff82176ce5f4f970205c0
#
_cell.length_a   1.000
_cell.length_b   1.000
_cell.length_c   1.000
_cell.angle_alpha   90.00
_cell.angle_beta   90.00
_cell.angle_gamma   90.00
#
_symmetry.space_group_name_H-M   'P 1'
#
loop_
_entity.id
_entity.type
_entity.pdbx_description
1 polymer ?
#
loop_
_entity_poly.entity_id
_entity_poly.type
_entity_poly.pdbx_seq_one_letter_code
_entity_poly.pdbx_strand_id
1 'polypeptide(L)'
;MSLLLIANPGSASRKYALVDDKLKEVAALHIEQSGSELIATLRTGGDTRQVPLGFVDISQSAAHLYGIFNREHLLESPSDVRAIGLRIVAPSNYFLKDRLVDDDVVQHIRDILPLDPIHVSGTLQELEALRSSLPTVPVALISDSAFHARKPSYAWNYGINLQDADRFEIKRFGYHGLSVSSAVNELWNRGKLPPKVVVCHLGSGSSVSAVFHGRSIDNTMGYSALEGVIMATRTGSIDYTAAMALKTKLGLDDDQFEHYLDEKGGLLGLSGTSDIREILDREANGDHIAHLALMTLIHSVHKAIGAMVVAMNGADLLVFTGTVGERSANLRRRIVAHLECLDFILDGNRNKSCLNPTEFTSISQAAVSKPIIVIPTDEGVEIA
;
A
#
# COMPACT_ATOMS: atom_id res chain seq x y z
N MET A 1 31.14 2.21 -1.81
CA MET A 1 30.09 1.23 -2.14
C MET A 1 29.07 1.93 -2.99
N SER A 2 28.53 1.31 -4.03
CA SER A 2 27.49 1.96 -4.87
C SER A 2 26.13 1.52 -4.37
N LEU A 3 25.36 2.42 -3.77
CA LEU A 3 24.08 2.12 -3.14
C LEU A 3 22.91 2.66 -3.96
N LEU A 4 21.76 2.02 -3.85
CA LEU A 4 20.47 2.57 -4.28
C LEU A 4 19.78 3.18 -3.05
N LEU A 5 19.24 4.37 -3.23
CA LEU A 5 18.39 5.00 -2.23
C LEU A 5 16.92 4.76 -2.60
N ILE A 6 16.18 4.14 -1.72
CA ILE A 6 14.76 3.88 -1.88
C ILE A 6 13.96 4.88 -1.05
N ALA A 7 12.99 5.53 -1.68
CA ALA A 7 12.05 6.43 -1.02
C ALA A 7 10.61 5.94 -1.25
N ASN A 8 9.94 5.60 -0.16
CA ASN A 8 8.55 5.16 -0.16
C ASN A 8 7.73 6.08 0.77
N PRO A 9 7.34 7.27 0.27
CA PRO A 9 6.55 8.21 1.05
C PRO A 9 5.10 7.72 1.21
N GLY A 10 4.62 7.68 2.44
CA GLY A 10 3.22 7.51 2.79
C GLY A 10 2.63 8.80 3.36
N SER A 11 1.32 8.88 3.58
CA SER A 11 0.66 10.09 4.13
C SER A 11 1.16 10.45 5.53
N ALA A 12 1.25 9.48 6.44
CA ALA A 12 1.65 9.68 7.83
C ALA A 12 3.05 9.13 8.17
N SER A 13 3.79 8.62 7.20
CA SER A 13 5.12 8.06 7.41
C SER A 13 6.00 8.18 6.16
N ARG A 14 7.31 8.17 6.37
CA ARG A 14 8.32 8.11 5.30
C ARG A 14 9.22 6.92 5.57
N LYS A 15 9.41 6.09 4.56
CA LYS A 15 10.31 4.95 4.62
C LYS A 15 11.39 5.11 3.58
N TYR A 16 12.62 5.10 4.05
CA TYR A 16 13.82 5.16 3.20
C TYR A 16 14.68 3.94 3.45
N ALA A 17 15.35 3.46 2.43
CA ALA A 17 16.32 2.39 2.58
C ALA A 17 17.55 2.64 1.69
N LEU A 18 18.71 2.21 2.15
CA LEU A 18 19.90 2.05 1.36
C LEU A 18 20.07 0.57 1.04
N VAL A 19 20.20 0.25 -0.24
CA VAL A 19 20.31 -1.13 -0.74
C VAL A 19 21.59 -1.27 -1.55
N ASP A 20 22.27 -2.39 -1.41
CA ASP A 20 23.47 -2.70 -2.18
C ASP A 20 23.13 -3.20 -3.61
N ASP A 21 24.15 -3.53 -4.39
CA ASP A 21 24.05 -4.05 -5.75
C ASP A 21 23.41 -5.46 -5.85
N LYS A 22 23.24 -6.14 -4.71
CA LYS A 22 22.55 -7.43 -4.60
C LYS A 22 21.14 -7.29 -4.04
N LEU A 23 20.62 -6.07 -3.99
CA LEU A 23 19.31 -5.71 -3.43
C LEU A 23 19.19 -6.06 -1.94
N LYS A 24 20.30 -6.15 -1.22
CA LYS A 24 20.30 -6.36 0.22
C LYS A 24 20.21 -5.02 0.93
N GLU A 25 19.27 -4.90 1.88
CA GLU A 25 19.16 -3.72 2.74
C GLU A 25 20.43 -3.55 3.59
N VAL A 26 21.05 -2.39 3.46
CA VAL A 26 22.20 -1.94 4.26
C VAL A 26 21.71 -1.15 5.46
N ALA A 27 20.73 -0.28 5.22
CA ALA A 27 20.07 0.51 6.26
C ALA A 27 18.63 0.81 5.87
N ALA A 28 17.74 0.93 6.85
CA ALA A 28 16.38 1.44 6.66
C ALA A 28 16.08 2.51 7.72
N LEU A 29 15.52 3.62 7.26
CA LEU A 29 15.06 4.73 8.09
C LEU A 29 13.54 4.86 7.96
N HIS A 30 12.85 4.73 9.09
CA HIS A 30 11.41 4.94 9.17
C HIS A 30 11.14 6.19 10.01
N ILE A 31 10.47 7.17 9.43
CA ILE A 31 10.03 8.40 10.10
C ILE A 31 8.51 8.37 10.13
N GLU A 32 7.93 8.52 11.30
CA GLU A 32 6.49 8.51 11.50
C GLU A 32 6.02 9.60 12.44
N GLN A 33 4.80 10.07 12.22
CA GLN A 33 4.12 11.00 13.11
C GLN A 33 3.49 10.21 14.26
N SER A 34 3.84 10.57 15.50
CA SER A 34 3.26 10.00 16.71
C SER A 34 2.72 11.14 17.59
N GLY A 35 1.43 11.41 17.47
CA GLY A 35 0.83 12.59 18.09
C GLY A 35 1.40 13.89 17.50
N SER A 36 2.01 14.72 18.33
CA SER A 36 2.68 15.96 17.92
C SER A 36 4.18 15.79 17.62
N GLU A 37 4.74 14.60 17.79
CA GLU A 37 6.16 14.34 17.63
C GLU A 37 6.46 13.49 16.39
N LEU A 38 7.64 13.69 15.79
CA LEU A 38 8.20 12.81 14.78
C LEU A 38 9.17 11.83 15.43
N ILE A 39 8.97 10.54 15.15
CA ILE A 39 9.86 9.47 15.59
C ILE A 39 10.60 8.93 14.38
N ALA A 40 11.92 8.93 14.44
CA ALA A 40 12.78 8.32 13.44
C ALA A 40 13.46 7.07 13.98
N THR A 41 13.22 5.96 13.33
CA THR A 41 13.81 4.66 13.66
C THR A 41 14.76 4.23 12.57
N LEU A 42 16.04 4.11 12.87
CA LEU A 42 17.08 3.60 11.97
C LEU A 42 17.38 2.14 12.29
N ARG A 43 17.38 1.30 11.26
CA ARG A 43 17.79 -0.10 11.31
C ARG A 43 19.05 -0.28 10.46
N THR A 44 20.09 -0.90 11.02
CA THR A 44 21.35 -1.22 10.34
C THR A 44 21.91 -2.55 10.85
N GLY A 45 22.24 -3.49 9.97
CA GLY A 45 22.96 -4.72 10.34
C GLY A 45 22.32 -5.56 11.45
N GLY A 46 21.02 -5.43 11.69
CA GLY A 46 20.29 -6.11 12.78
C GLY A 46 20.11 -5.28 14.05
N ASP A 47 20.74 -4.10 14.14
CA ASP A 47 20.50 -3.10 15.19
C ASP A 47 19.36 -2.16 14.81
N THR A 48 18.55 -1.77 15.80
CA THR A 48 17.42 -0.84 15.61
C THR A 48 17.43 0.19 16.72
N ARG A 49 17.48 1.47 16.33
CA ARG A 49 17.57 2.58 17.30
C ARG A 49 16.81 3.80 16.80
N GLN A 50 16.42 4.65 17.71
CA GLN A 50 15.92 5.98 17.38
C GLN A 50 17.09 6.92 17.07
N VAL A 51 16.89 7.78 16.07
CA VAL A 51 17.86 8.80 15.67
C VAL A 51 17.22 10.19 15.75
N PRO A 52 17.98 11.21 16.18
CA PRO A 52 17.47 12.56 16.31
C PRO A 52 17.20 13.16 14.91
N LEU A 53 16.05 13.78 14.75
CA LEU A 53 15.71 14.61 13.60
C LEU A 53 16.07 16.07 13.88
N GLY A 54 16.53 16.78 12.87
CA GLY A 54 16.77 18.23 12.94
C GLY A 54 15.56 19.07 12.48
N PHE A 55 14.37 18.46 12.39
CA PHE A 55 13.15 19.08 11.86
C PHE A 55 11.92 18.51 12.59
N VAL A 56 10.79 19.18 12.43
CA VAL A 56 9.50 18.88 13.12
C VAL A 56 8.36 18.58 12.15
N ASP A 57 8.56 18.74 10.85
CA ASP A 57 7.57 18.46 9.80
C ASP A 57 8.05 17.31 8.92
N ILE A 58 7.20 16.28 8.79
CA ILE A 58 7.54 15.07 8.04
C ILE A 58 7.82 15.36 6.56
N SER A 59 7.29 16.43 5.99
CA SER A 59 7.57 16.87 4.62
C SER A 59 9.04 17.27 4.39
N GLN A 60 9.77 17.58 5.46
CA GLN A 60 11.19 17.95 5.42
C GLN A 60 12.11 16.72 5.36
N SER A 61 11.57 15.51 5.51
CA SER A 61 12.37 14.28 5.64
C SER A 61 13.36 14.07 4.49
N ALA A 62 12.91 14.25 3.24
CA ALA A 62 13.76 14.05 2.07
C ALA A 62 14.91 15.07 1.99
N ALA A 63 14.65 16.33 2.36
CA ALA A 63 15.68 17.37 2.37
C ALA A 63 16.80 17.09 3.40
N HIS A 64 16.48 16.43 4.49
CA HIS A 64 17.44 16.11 5.55
C HIS A 64 18.03 14.70 5.46
N LEU A 65 17.53 13.87 4.54
CA LEU A 65 17.85 12.44 4.45
C LEU A 65 19.33 12.16 4.29
N TYR A 66 20.00 12.84 3.34
CA TYR A 66 21.45 12.70 3.15
C TYR A 66 22.22 13.06 4.43
N GLY A 67 21.87 14.16 5.08
CA GLY A 67 22.51 14.59 6.34
C GLY A 67 22.31 13.59 7.48
N ILE A 68 21.17 12.90 7.55
CA ILE A 68 20.94 11.83 8.54
C ILE A 68 21.88 10.65 8.25
N PHE A 69 21.88 10.13 7.02
CA PHE A 69 22.72 8.99 6.65
C PHE A 69 24.23 9.30 6.73
N ASN A 70 24.65 10.53 6.42
CA ASN A 70 26.04 10.94 6.57
C ASN A 70 26.45 11.00 8.07
N ARG A 71 25.63 11.58 8.92
CA ARG A 71 25.89 11.63 10.38
C ARG A 71 25.95 10.24 11.02
N GLU A 72 25.20 9.30 10.47
CA GLU A 72 25.19 7.89 10.89
C GLU A 72 26.30 7.04 10.22
N HIS A 73 27.22 7.69 9.46
CA HIS A 73 28.33 7.05 8.73
C HIS A 73 27.91 5.99 7.70
N LEU A 74 26.71 6.14 7.14
CA LEU A 74 26.16 5.26 6.10
C LEU A 74 26.45 5.76 4.70
N LEU A 75 26.64 7.07 4.52
CA LEU A 75 27.05 7.73 3.31
C LEU A 75 28.19 8.71 3.63
N GLU A 76 29.29 8.64 2.89
CA GLU A 76 30.41 9.59 3.02
C GLU A 76 30.24 10.77 2.06
N SER A 77 29.70 10.48 0.87
CA SER A 77 29.47 11.48 -0.18
C SER A 77 28.17 11.19 -0.95
N PRO A 78 27.58 12.21 -1.64
CA PRO A 78 26.45 11.99 -2.55
C PRO A 78 26.72 10.96 -3.65
N SER A 79 27.99 10.78 -4.07
CA SER A 79 28.37 9.79 -5.10
C SER A 79 28.30 8.34 -4.64
N ASP A 80 28.11 8.07 -3.35
CA ASP A 80 27.85 6.73 -2.83
C ASP A 80 26.47 6.23 -3.26
N VAL A 81 25.54 7.14 -3.59
CA VAL A 81 24.22 6.84 -4.11
C VAL A 81 24.25 6.84 -5.63
N ARG A 82 24.03 5.67 -6.24
CA ARG A 82 24.03 5.49 -7.71
C ARG A 82 22.74 5.97 -8.35
N ALA A 83 21.61 5.71 -7.72
CA ALA A 83 20.28 6.11 -8.19
C ALA A 83 19.30 6.14 -7.02
N ILE A 84 18.18 6.84 -7.22
CA ILE A 84 17.07 6.93 -6.28
C ILE A 84 15.85 6.30 -6.93
N GLY A 85 15.23 5.33 -6.25
CA GLY A 85 13.88 4.84 -6.56
C GLY A 85 12.86 5.56 -5.67
N LEU A 86 11.94 6.30 -6.27
CA LEU A 86 10.87 7.01 -5.57
C LEU A 86 9.51 6.45 -5.98
N ARG A 87 8.74 5.93 -5.03
CA ARG A 87 7.37 5.46 -5.30
C ARG A 87 6.47 6.62 -5.70
N ILE A 88 5.65 6.38 -6.74
CA ILE A 88 4.59 7.28 -7.17
C ILE A 88 3.22 6.58 -7.14
N VAL A 89 2.22 7.29 -6.59
CA VAL A 89 0.79 6.95 -6.64
C VAL A 89 0.12 8.06 -7.43
N ALA A 90 -0.44 7.75 -8.60
CA ALA A 90 -1.00 8.78 -9.48
C ALA A 90 -2.08 8.20 -10.41
N PRO A 91 -3.23 8.88 -10.57
CA PRO A 91 -4.30 8.48 -11.48
C PRO A 91 -4.00 8.95 -12.91
N SER A 92 -3.01 8.35 -13.58
CA SER A 92 -2.63 8.72 -14.94
C SER A 92 -2.12 7.53 -15.75
N ASN A 93 -2.50 7.47 -17.03
CA ASN A 93 -1.95 6.52 -17.99
C ASN A 93 -0.42 6.68 -18.17
N TYR A 94 0.10 7.87 -17.99
CA TYR A 94 1.53 8.15 -18.10
C TYR A 94 2.33 7.38 -17.04
N PHE A 95 1.77 7.26 -15.83
CA PHE A 95 2.38 6.55 -14.69
C PHE A 95 1.93 5.09 -14.53
N LEU A 96 1.40 4.46 -15.59
CA LEU A 96 1.21 3.00 -15.62
C LEU A 96 2.51 2.22 -15.86
N LYS A 97 3.64 2.89 -15.85
CA LYS A 97 4.98 2.33 -15.92
C LYS A 97 5.97 3.25 -15.21
N ASP A 98 7.08 2.67 -14.81
CA ASP A 98 8.17 3.40 -14.21
C ASP A 98 8.76 4.44 -15.15
N ARG A 99 9.29 5.53 -14.57
CA ARG A 99 9.83 6.66 -15.32
C ARG A 99 11.16 7.15 -14.75
N LEU A 100 12.17 7.21 -15.58
CA LEU A 100 13.36 8.00 -15.24
C LEU A 100 12.96 9.48 -15.26
N VAL A 101 13.30 10.21 -14.20
CA VAL A 101 12.87 11.60 -14.04
C VAL A 101 13.69 12.52 -14.94
N ASP A 102 12.99 13.25 -15.78
CA ASP A 102 13.41 14.39 -16.56
C ASP A 102 12.41 15.55 -16.38
N ASP A 103 12.59 16.62 -17.12
CA ASP A 103 11.72 17.80 -17.00
C ASP A 103 10.30 17.50 -17.52
N ASP A 104 10.12 16.60 -18.50
CA ASP A 104 8.82 16.19 -19.00
C ASP A 104 8.06 15.38 -17.94
N VAL A 105 8.74 14.49 -17.22
CA VAL A 105 8.14 13.74 -16.11
C VAL A 105 7.68 14.68 -14.99
N VAL A 106 8.51 15.66 -14.62
CA VAL A 106 8.14 16.67 -13.61
C VAL A 106 6.93 17.48 -14.06
N GLN A 107 6.86 17.85 -15.34
CA GLN A 107 5.71 18.56 -15.88
C GLN A 107 4.43 17.70 -15.81
N HIS A 108 4.51 16.41 -16.17
CA HIS A 108 3.37 15.50 -16.05
C HIS A 108 2.87 15.35 -14.60
N ILE A 109 3.79 15.33 -13.61
CA ILE A 109 3.37 15.32 -12.18
C ILE A 109 2.59 16.60 -11.86
N ARG A 110 3.05 17.76 -12.32
CA ARG A 110 2.37 19.05 -12.09
C ARG A 110 1.01 19.11 -12.78
N ASP A 111 0.89 18.56 -13.99
CA ASP A 111 -0.36 18.54 -14.74
C ASP A 111 -1.45 17.69 -14.07
N ILE A 112 -1.05 16.61 -13.38
CA ILE A 112 -2.00 15.72 -12.67
C ILE A 112 -2.21 16.11 -11.20
N LEU A 113 -1.46 17.09 -10.69
CA LEU A 113 -1.60 17.55 -9.30
C LEU A 113 -3.06 17.90 -8.91
N PRO A 114 -3.86 18.58 -9.79
CA PRO A 114 -5.25 18.86 -9.48
C PRO A 114 -6.18 17.64 -9.43
N LEU A 115 -5.74 16.47 -9.94
CA LEU A 115 -6.56 15.25 -10.01
C LEU A 115 -6.47 14.38 -8.75
N ASP A 116 -5.37 14.46 -8.02
CA ASP A 116 -5.13 13.78 -6.74
C ASP A 116 -4.11 14.60 -5.93
N PRO A 117 -4.55 15.74 -5.37
CA PRO A 117 -3.64 16.64 -4.66
C PRO A 117 -3.01 15.99 -3.43
N ILE A 118 -3.69 15.06 -2.76
CA ILE A 118 -3.21 14.40 -1.54
C ILE A 118 -1.96 13.56 -1.82
N HIS A 119 -1.99 12.70 -2.85
CA HIS A 119 -0.89 11.78 -3.12
C HIS A 119 0.18 12.40 -4.04
N VAL A 120 -0.24 13.18 -5.03
CA VAL A 120 0.68 13.74 -6.04
C VAL A 120 1.52 14.87 -5.47
N SER A 121 0.96 15.75 -4.61
CA SER A 121 1.74 16.84 -4.00
C SER A 121 2.88 16.33 -3.12
N GLY A 122 2.60 15.28 -2.32
CA GLY A 122 3.62 14.65 -1.49
C GLY A 122 4.76 14.05 -2.32
N THR A 123 4.44 13.40 -3.44
CA THR A 123 5.46 12.87 -4.36
C THR A 123 6.29 13.97 -5.01
N LEU A 124 5.66 15.07 -5.45
CA LEU A 124 6.38 16.20 -6.06
C LEU A 124 7.32 16.87 -5.07
N GLN A 125 6.86 17.15 -3.85
CA GLN A 125 7.70 17.72 -2.79
C GLN A 125 8.88 16.82 -2.44
N GLU A 126 8.63 15.52 -2.31
CA GLU A 126 9.67 14.52 -2.04
C GLU A 126 10.73 14.50 -3.17
N LEU A 127 10.28 14.49 -4.43
CA LEU A 127 11.14 14.51 -5.61
C LEU A 127 12.00 15.77 -5.66
N GLU A 128 11.41 16.95 -5.46
CA GLU A 128 12.13 18.23 -5.49
C GLU A 128 13.16 18.31 -4.36
N ALA A 129 12.82 17.81 -3.16
CA ALA A 129 13.74 17.76 -2.03
C ALA A 129 14.90 16.80 -2.26
N LEU A 130 14.64 15.59 -2.81
CA LEU A 130 15.69 14.63 -3.17
C LEU A 130 16.62 15.18 -4.26
N ARG A 131 16.07 15.78 -5.31
CA ARG A 131 16.89 16.41 -6.38
C ARG A 131 17.72 17.60 -5.87
N SER A 132 17.23 18.34 -4.89
CA SER A 132 17.98 19.43 -4.26
C SER A 132 19.12 18.94 -3.40
N SER A 133 18.90 17.88 -2.61
CA SER A 133 19.93 17.33 -1.70
C SER A 133 20.95 16.43 -2.40
N LEU A 134 20.55 15.78 -3.50
CA LEU A 134 21.37 14.85 -4.30
C LEU A 134 21.30 15.19 -5.81
N PRO A 135 21.78 16.37 -6.25
CA PRO A 135 21.48 16.94 -7.57
C PRO A 135 22.06 16.16 -8.75
N THR A 136 23.09 15.36 -8.53
CA THR A 136 23.75 14.56 -9.58
C THR A 136 23.25 13.12 -9.64
N VAL A 137 22.41 12.72 -8.71
CA VAL A 137 21.90 11.34 -8.62
C VAL A 137 20.63 11.20 -9.46
N PRO A 138 20.55 10.27 -10.41
CA PRO A 138 19.35 10.04 -11.19
C PRO A 138 18.23 9.50 -10.31
N VAL A 139 17.00 9.97 -10.58
CA VAL A 139 15.78 9.51 -9.88
C VAL A 139 14.89 8.76 -10.84
N ALA A 140 14.41 7.60 -10.45
CA ALA A 140 13.36 6.86 -11.13
C ALA A 140 12.08 6.89 -10.27
N LEU A 141 10.95 7.25 -10.89
CA LEU A 141 9.63 7.08 -10.30
C LEU A 141 9.17 5.65 -10.54
N ILE A 142 8.89 4.94 -9.46
CA ILE A 142 8.45 3.55 -9.49
C ILE A 142 6.93 3.52 -9.20
N SER A 143 6.19 3.09 -10.18
CA SER A 143 4.74 3.23 -10.19
C SER A 143 4.03 2.16 -9.37
N ASP A 144 3.23 2.58 -8.41
CA ASP A 144 2.38 1.68 -7.63
C ASP A 144 1.24 1.03 -8.45
N SER A 145 0.94 1.58 -9.64
CA SER A 145 -0.06 1.06 -10.56
C SER A 145 0.52 0.19 -11.68
N ALA A 146 1.85 0.14 -11.86
CA ALA A 146 2.48 -0.55 -12.99
C ALA A 146 2.13 -2.05 -13.06
N PHE A 147 2.04 -2.74 -11.91
CA PHE A 147 1.64 -4.15 -11.85
C PHE A 147 0.22 -4.36 -12.42
N HIS A 148 -0.65 -3.37 -12.27
CA HIS A 148 -2.03 -3.39 -12.74
C HIS A 148 -2.20 -2.93 -14.19
N ALA A 149 -1.14 -2.45 -14.86
CA ALA A 149 -1.19 -1.89 -16.21
C ALA A 149 -1.65 -2.87 -17.30
N ARG A 150 -1.66 -4.18 -17.00
CA ARG A 150 -2.05 -5.24 -17.94
C ARG A 150 -3.41 -5.87 -17.64
N LYS A 151 -4.24 -5.23 -16.81
CA LYS A 151 -5.62 -5.67 -16.60
C LYS A 151 -6.38 -5.69 -17.93
N PRO A 152 -7.37 -6.58 -18.09
CA PRO A 152 -8.24 -6.55 -19.26
C PRO A 152 -9.00 -5.22 -19.36
N SER A 153 -9.28 -4.74 -20.57
CA SER A 153 -9.94 -3.44 -20.80
C SER A 153 -11.27 -3.29 -20.06
N TYR A 154 -12.04 -4.37 -19.92
CA TYR A 154 -13.29 -4.35 -19.17
C TYR A 154 -13.12 -4.16 -17.65
N ALA A 155 -11.95 -4.44 -17.10
CA ALA A 155 -11.62 -4.19 -15.69
C ALA A 155 -11.09 -2.76 -15.44
N TRP A 156 -10.77 -2.01 -16.51
CA TRP A 156 -10.33 -0.62 -16.45
C TRP A 156 -11.46 0.38 -16.37
N ASN A 157 -12.59 0.06 -17.03
CA ASN A 157 -13.62 1.06 -17.31
C ASN A 157 -14.67 1.14 -16.21
N TYR A 158 -15.05 2.37 -15.87
CA TYR A 158 -16.34 2.63 -15.23
C TYR A 158 -17.46 2.59 -16.27
N GLY A 159 -18.69 2.40 -15.83
CA GLY A 159 -19.87 2.41 -16.71
C GLY A 159 -20.30 3.82 -17.13
N ILE A 160 -19.36 4.67 -17.58
CA ILE A 160 -19.58 6.02 -18.08
C ILE A 160 -19.35 6.07 -19.59
N ASN A 161 -19.60 7.23 -20.22
CA ASN A 161 -19.30 7.42 -21.62
C ASN A 161 -17.82 7.12 -21.90
N LEU A 162 -17.56 6.21 -22.86
CA LEU A 162 -16.20 5.74 -23.15
C LEU A 162 -15.29 6.85 -23.70
N GLN A 163 -15.85 7.78 -24.50
CA GLN A 163 -15.08 8.90 -25.05
C GLN A 163 -14.64 9.86 -23.93
N ASP A 164 -15.51 10.11 -22.94
CA ASP A 164 -15.16 10.93 -21.78
C ASP A 164 -14.14 10.21 -20.88
N ALA A 165 -14.33 8.90 -20.66
CA ALA A 165 -13.40 8.08 -19.91
C ALA A 165 -11.98 8.11 -20.52
N ASP A 166 -11.87 7.98 -21.83
CA ASP A 166 -10.58 8.01 -22.54
C ASP A 166 -9.99 9.43 -22.59
N ARG A 167 -10.82 10.44 -22.87
CA ARG A 167 -10.38 11.83 -22.95
C ARG A 167 -9.84 12.36 -21.65
N PHE A 168 -10.47 12.01 -20.54
CA PHE A 168 -10.12 12.52 -19.19
C PHE A 168 -9.37 11.50 -18.34
N GLU A 169 -8.98 10.36 -18.91
CA GLU A 169 -8.27 9.27 -18.22
C GLU A 169 -9.03 8.73 -17.00
N ILE A 170 -10.37 8.74 -17.00
CA ILE A 170 -11.20 8.25 -15.88
C ILE A 170 -11.26 6.72 -15.94
N LYS A 171 -10.31 6.07 -15.26
CA LYS A 171 -10.12 4.61 -15.30
C LYS A 171 -9.83 4.06 -13.92
N ARG A 172 -10.03 2.75 -13.74
CA ARG A 172 -9.60 2.02 -12.54
C ARG A 172 -8.12 1.68 -12.68
N PHE A 173 -7.24 2.50 -12.15
CA PHE A 173 -5.79 2.26 -12.20
C PHE A 173 -5.40 1.06 -11.33
N GLY A 174 -5.84 1.04 -10.07
CA GLY A 174 -5.45 0.06 -9.07
C GLY A 174 -4.10 0.42 -8.45
N TYR A 175 -3.94 0.09 -7.18
CA TYR A 175 -2.76 0.46 -6.39
C TYR A 175 -2.32 -0.70 -5.50
N HIS A 176 -1.31 -0.48 -4.67
CA HIS A 176 -0.56 -1.51 -3.96
C HIS A 176 0.12 -2.50 -4.92
N GLY A 177 0.40 -2.06 -6.14
CA GLY A 177 1.00 -2.89 -7.19
C GLY A 177 2.39 -3.39 -6.81
N LEU A 178 3.19 -2.58 -6.13
CA LEU A 178 4.51 -2.99 -5.61
C LEU A 178 4.39 -4.14 -4.60
N SER A 179 3.45 -4.03 -3.67
CA SER A 179 3.20 -5.08 -2.69
C SER A 179 2.69 -6.38 -3.34
N VAL A 180 1.79 -6.27 -4.33
CA VAL A 180 1.28 -7.43 -5.07
C VAL A 180 2.37 -8.05 -5.93
N SER A 181 3.21 -7.24 -6.59
CA SER A 181 4.38 -7.69 -7.35
C SER A 181 5.36 -8.45 -6.47
N SER A 182 5.71 -7.90 -5.31
CA SER A 182 6.58 -8.57 -4.32
C SER A 182 6.05 -9.95 -3.94
N ALA A 183 4.76 -10.07 -3.61
CA ALA A 183 4.15 -11.35 -3.28
C ALA A 183 4.17 -12.34 -4.46
N VAL A 184 3.92 -11.87 -5.68
CA VAL A 184 3.95 -12.70 -6.90
C VAL A 184 5.37 -13.15 -7.23
N ASN A 185 6.36 -12.27 -7.13
CA ASN A 185 7.77 -12.57 -7.35
C ASN A 185 8.30 -13.57 -6.34
N GLU A 186 7.93 -13.45 -5.07
CA GLU A 186 8.28 -14.42 -4.02
C GLU A 186 7.70 -15.83 -4.33
N LEU A 187 6.44 -15.90 -4.75
CA LEU A 187 5.81 -17.14 -5.19
C LEU A 187 6.49 -17.73 -6.42
N TRP A 188 6.82 -16.88 -7.40
CA TRP A 188 7.50 -17.30 -8.63
C TRP A 188 8.89 -17.86 -8.34
N ASN A 189 9.70 -17.15 -7.58
CA ASN A 189 11.07 -17.52 -7.23
C ASN A 189 11.14 -18.86 -6.46
N ARG A 190 10.07 -19.18 -5.70
CA ARG A 190 9.95 -20.47 -5.00
C ARG A 190 9.32 -21.58 -5.84
N GLY A 191 8.94 -21.32 -7.08
CA GLY A 191 8.21 -22.28 -7.93
C GLY A 191 6.83 -22.64 -7.38
N LYS A 192 6.17 -21.72 -6.65
CA LYS A 192 4.91 -21.93 -5.94
C LYS A 192 3.77 -21.01 -6.43
N LEU A 193 3.96 -20.33 -7.55
CA LEU A 193 2.92 -19.47 -8.13
C LEU A 193 1.90 -20.33 -8.91
N PRO A 194 0.68 -20.53 -8.39
CA PRO A 194 -0.38 -21.19 -9.13
C PRO A 194 -1.06 -20.21 -10.10
N PRO A 195 -1.91 -20.70 -11.02
CA PRO A 195 -2.59 -19.85 -11.99
C PRO A 195 -3.46 -18.75 -11.40
N LYS A 196 -4.17 -19.00 -10.29
CA LYS A 196 -5.21 -18.11 -9.74
C LYS A 196 -4.91 -17.75 -8.30
N VAL A 197 -4.46 -16.52 -8.08
CA VAL A 197 -4.09 -16.03 -6.75
C VAL A 197 -4.95 -14.84 -6.37
N VAL A 198 -5.55 -14.89 -5.19
CA VAL A 198 -6.14 -13.71 -4.54
C VAL A 198 -5.12 -13.16 -3.55
N VAL A 199 -4.74 -11.90 -3.70
CA VAL A 199 -3.82 -11.20 -2.79
C VAL A 199 -4.60 -10.17 -1.99
N CYS A 200 -4.62 -10.36 -0.66
CA CYS A 200 -5.19 -9.42 0.30
C CYS A 200 -4.05 -8.61 0.93
N HIS A 201 -3.79 -7.41 0.42
CA HIS A 201 -2.93 -6.45 1.08
C HIS A 201 -3.76 -5.72 2.15
N LEU A 202 -3.46 -5.95 3.42
CA LEU A 202 -4.18 -5.36 4.54
C LEU A 202 -3.20 -4.58 5.42
N GLY A 203 -3.37 -3.27 5.44
CA GLY A 203 -2.53 -2.34 6.17
C GLY A 203 -3.33 -1.11 6.60
N SER A 204 -2.69 0.04 6.70
CA SER A 204 -3.36 1.34 6.81
C SER A 204 -4.21 1.60 5.56
N GLY A 205 -3.63 1.43 4.36
CA GLY A 205 -4.36 1.17 3.13
C GLY A 205 -4.62 -0.33 2.95
N SER A 206 -5.71 -0.69 2.28
CA SER A 206 -6.06 -2.10 2.03
C SER A 206 -6.63 -2.30 0.64
N SER A 207 -6.24 -3.39 0.00
CA SER A 207 -6.79 -3.80 -1.29
C SER A 207 -6.84 -5.31 -1.43
N VAL A 208 -7.71 -5.78 -2.30
CA VAL A 208 -7.77 -7.19 -2.74
C VAL A 208 -7.54 -7.21 -4.24
N SER A 209 -6.61 -8.03 -4.69
CA SER A 209 -6.24 -8.16 -6.10
C SER A 209 -6.49 -9.57 -6.62
N ALA A 210 -6.96 -9.67 -7.85
CA ALA A 210 -7.01 -10.89 -8.63
C ALA A 210 -5.77 -10.99 -9.51
N VAL A 211 -4.99 -12.08 -9.36
CA VAL A 211 -3.80 -12.35 -10.14
C VAL A 211 -3.96 -13.66 -10.90
N PHE A 212 -3.89 -13.59 -12.23
CA PHE A 212 -4.02 -14.75 -13.11
C PHE A 212 -2.73 -14.97 -13.92
N HIS A 213 -2.10 -16.13 -13.73
CA HIS A 213 -0.79 -16.46 -14.32
C HIS A 213 0.25 -15.35 -14.10
N GLY A 214 0.34 -14.84 -12.88
CA GLY A 214 1.28 -13.80 -12.48
C GLY A 214 0.95 -12.38 -12.95
N ARG A 215 -0.23 -12.14 -13.54
CA ARG A 215 -0.67 -10.83 -14.02
C ARG A 215 -1.91 -10.37 -13.27
N SER A 216 -1.95 -9.11 -12.89
CA SER A 216 -3.17 -8.51 -12.37
C SER A 216 -4.29 -8.54 -13.40
N ILE A 217 -5.48 -8.97 -12.99
CA ILE A 217 -6.69 -8.89 -13.82
C ILE A 217 -7.76 -8.03 -13.19
N ASP A 218 -7.68 -7.78 -11.88
CA ASP A 218 -8.52 -6.84 -11.17
C ASP A 218 -7.88 -6.40 -9.85
N ASN A 219 -8.32 -5.25 -9.34
CA ASN A 219 -7.93 -4.70 -8.03
C ASN A 219 -9.10 -3.88 -7.49
N THR A 220 -9.31 -3.90 -6.18
CA THR A 220 -10.41 -3.17 -5.54
C THR A 220 -10.25 -1.65 -5.56
N MET A 221 -9.02 -1.15 -5.60
CA MET A 221 -8.76 0.28 -5.77
C MET A 221 -9.01 0.68 -7.22
N GLY A 222 -9.57 1.86 -7.43
CA GLY A 222 -10.04 2.33 -8.72
C GLY A 222 -9.23 3.49 -9.27
N TYR A 223 -9.92 4.61 -9.55
CA TYR A 223 -9.32 5.85 -10.03
C TYR A 223 -8.32 6.40 -9.01
N SER A 224 -8.70 6.41 -7.74
CA SER A 224 -7.83 6.75 -6.62
C SER A 224 -7.65 5.55 -5.68
N ALA A 225 -6.80 5.71 -4.68
CA ALA A 225 -6.59 4.73 -3.62
C ALA A 225 -7.72 4.75 -2.54
N LEU A 226 -8.77 5.54 -2.75
CA LEU A 226 -9.93 5.62 -1.87
C LEU A 226 -10.92 4.46 -2.12
N GLU A 227 -11.16 4.10 -3.41
CA GLU A 227 -12.14 3.07 -3.78
C GLU A 227 -11.73 1.69 -3.26
N GLY A 228 -12.69 0.85 -2.94
CA GLY A 228 -12.49 -0.55 -2.59
C GLY A 228 -12.96 -0.91 -1.19
N VAL A 229 -12.16 -1.68 -0.48
CA VAL A 229 -12.46 -2.12 0.89
C VAL A 229 -12.29 -0.98 1.88
N ILE A 230 -12.94 -1.09 3.03
CA ILE A 230 -12.75 -0.15 4.14
C ILE A 230 -11.31 -0.24 4.63
N MET A 231 -10.72 0.91 5.00
CA MET A 231 -9.32 1.02 5.43
C MET A 231 -9.23 1.65 6.82
N ALA A 232 -8.04 1.98 7.27
CA ALA A 232 -7.84 2.61 8.58
C ALA A 232 -8.58 3.95 8.70
N THR A 233 -8.42 4.82 7.70
CA THR A 233 -9.05 6.17 7.66
C THR A 233 -9.91 6.41 6.41
N ARG A 234 -9.75 5.59 5.35
CA ARG A 234 -10.47 5.73 4.10
C ARG A 234 -11.80 4.97 4.14
N THR A 235 -12.84 5.61 3.63
CA THR A 235 -14.19 5.04 3.60
C THR A 235 -14.30 3.77 2.76
N GLY A 236 -13.45 3.60 1.75
CA GLY A 236 -13.67 2.63 0.68
C GLY A 236 -14.79 3.06 -0.26
N SER A 237 -15.36 2.12 -0.99
CA SER A 237 -16.45 2.40 -1.94
C SER A 237 -17.70 2.94 -1.23
N ILE A 238 -18.20 4.08 -1.72
CA ILE A 238 -19.44 4.71 -1.27
C ILE A 238 -20.33 5.02 -2.47
N ASP A 239 -21.64 4.92 -2.32
CA ASP A 239 -22.58 5.36 -3.34
C ASP A 239 -22.46 6.87 -3.58
N TYR A 240 -22.43 7.29 -4.86
CA TYR A 240 -22.26 8.69 -5.23
C TYR A 240 -23.32 9.60 -4.61
N THR A 241 -24.60 9.15 -4.61
CA THR A 241 -25.71 9.96 -4.04
C THR A 241 -25.58 10.09 -2.54
N ALA A 242 -25.13 9.02 -1.85
CA ALA A 242 -24.87 9.07 -0.42
C ALA A 242 -23.69 10.01 -0.09
N ALA A 243 -22.62 9.97 -0.90
CA ALA A 243 -21.48 10.86 -0.76
C ALA A 243 -21.89 12.33 -0.93
N MET A 244 -22.65 12.66 -1.98
CA MET A 244 -23.15 14.03 -2.22
C MET A 244 -24.11 14.52 -1.14
N ALA A 245 -24.99 13.64 -0.65
CA ALA A 245 -25.87 13.97 0.46
C ALA A 245 -25.11 14.30 1.74
N LEU A 246 -24.06 13.51 2.04
CA LEU A 246 -23.19 13.72 3.18
C LEU A 246 -22.43 15.05 3.06
N LYS A 247 -21.78 15.31 1.90
CA LYS A 247 -21.08 16.54 1.59
C LYS A 247 -21.98 17.78 1.85
N THR A 248 -23.19 17.74 1.27
CA THR A 248 -24.16 18.84 1.40
C THR A 248 -24.57 19.08 2.87
N LYS A 249 -24.85 17.99 3.61
CA LYS A 249 -25.24 18.10 5.03
C LYS A 249 -24.14 18.60 5.93
N LEU A 250 -22.88 18.29 5.61
CA LEU A 250 -21.71 18.76 6.35
C LEU A 250 -21.28 20.17 5.92
N GLY A 251 -21.80 20.68 4.78
CA GLY A 251 -21.43 22.00 4.25
C GLY A 251 -19.99 22.10 3.78
N LEU A 252 -19.40 20.97 3.30
CA LEU A 252 -18.01 20.90 2.88
C LEU A 252 -17.87 21.28 1.40
N ASP A 253 -16.77 21.93 1.03
CA ASP A 253 -16.32 22.06 -0.35
C ASP A 253 -15.73 20.73 -0.89
N ASP A 254 -15.24 20.70 -2.13
CA ASP A 254 -14.73 19.49 -2.76
C ASP A 254 -13.48 18.95 -2.05
N ASP A 255 -12.52 19.82 -1.77
CA ASP A 255 -11.24 19.45 -1.12
C ASP A 255 -11.46 18.98 0.33
N GLN A 256 -12.31 19.67 1.07
CA GLN A 256 -12.68 19.29 2.43
C GLN A 256 -13.41 17.93 2.45
N PHE A 257 -14.22 17.67 1.44
CA PHE A 257 -14.96 16.42 1.37
C PHE A 257 -14.08 15.26 0.96
N GLU A 258 -13.16 15.44 0.03
CA GLU A 258 -12.13 14.45 -0.31
C GLU A 258 -11.30 14.09 0.93
N HIS A 259 -10.80 15.10 1.64
CA HIS A 259 -10.08 14.91 2.91
C HIS A 259 -10.94 14.17 3.95
N TYR A 260 -12.24 14.46 4.04
CA TYR A 260 -13.14 13.75 4.94
C TYR A 260 -13.23 12.26 4.61
N LEU A 261 -13.37 11.89 3.33
CA LEU A 261 -13.48 10.51 2.89
C LEU A 261 -12.17 9.74 3.05
N ASP A 262 -11.03 10.40 2.88
CA ASP A 262 -9.70 9.77 2.92
C ASP A 262 -9.15 9.68 4.36
N GLU A 263 -9.37 10.69 5.20
CA GLU A 263 -8.72 10.80 6.51
C GLU A 263 -9.65 10.70 7.73
N LYS A 264 -10.97 10.81 7.54
CA LYS A 264 -11.96 10.77 8.64
C LYS A 264 -12.98 9.63 8.50
N GLY A 265 -12.83 8.81 7.47
CA GLY A 265 -13.66 7.63 7.21
C GLY A 265 -13.08 6.36 7.83
N GLY A 266 -13.37 5.25 7.21
CA GLY A 266 -12.82 3.94 7.54
C GLY A 266 -13.08 3.48 8.97
N LEU A 267 -12.12 2.75 9.54
CA LEU A 267 -12.18 2.31 10.93
C LEU A 267 -12.23 3.50 11.89
N LEU A 268 -11.46 4.56 11.61
CA LEU A 268 -11.47 5.79 12.41
C LEU A 268 -12.88 6.38 12.48
N GLY A 269 -13.53 6.55 11.34
CA GLY A 269 -14.89 7.10 11.28
C GLY A 269 -15.94 6.22 11.95
N LEU A 270 -15.76 4.90 11.92
CA LEU A 270 -16.69 3.93 12.50
C LEU A 270 -16.50 3.76 14.02
N SER A 271 -15.26 3.81 14.53
CA SER A 271 -14.97 3.44 15.93
C SER A 271 -14.24 4.49 16.74
N GLY A 272 -13.84 5.62 16.11
CA GLY A 272 -13.07 6.69 16.75
C GLY A 272 -11.57 6.42 16.83
N THR A 273 -11.08 5.26 16.34
CA THR A 273 -9.65 4.95 16.23
C THR A 273 -9.36 4.18 14.95
N SER A 274 -8.19 4.41 14.36
CA SER A 274 -7.68 3.67 13.20
C SER A 274 -6.80 2.46 13.57
N ASP A 275 -6.46 2.32 14.87
CA ASP A 275 -5.60 1.23 15.34
C ASP A 275 -6.41 -0.06 15.52
N ILE A 276 -6.19 -1.01 14.63
CA ILE A 276 -6.86 -2.31 14.65
C ILE A 276 -6.63 -3.09 15.96
N ARG A 277 -5.52 -2.86 16.65
CA ARG A 277 -5.21 -3.52 17.93
C ARG A 277 -6.12 -3.00 19.02
N GLU A 278 -6.29 -1.68 19.11
CA GLU A 278 -7.21 -1.03 20.03
C GLU A 278 -8.66 -1.47 19.77
N ILE A 279 -9.07 -1.52 18.49
CA ILE A 279 -10.42 -1.96 18.11
C ILE A 279 -10.67 -3.40 18.54
N LEU A 280 -9.69 -4.30 18.33
CA LEU A 280 -9.79 -5.71 18.76
C LEU A 280 -9.86 -5.84 20.28
N ASP A 281 -9.09 -5.06 21.03
CA ASP A 281 -9.11 -5.04 22.49
C ASP A 281 -10.42 -4.48 23.04
N ARG A 282 -10.96 -3.41 22.47
CA ARG A 282 -12.26 -2.86 22.83
C ARG A 282 -13.39 -3.85 22.57
N GLU A 283 -13.39 -4.51 21.41
CA GLU A 283 -14.35 -5.54 21.09
C GLU A 283 -14.30 -6.71 22.08
N ALA A 284 -13.11 -7.17 22.44
CA ALA A 284 -12.93 -8.25 23.42
C ALA A 284 -13.49 -7.88 24.81
N ASN A 285 -13.56 -6.59 25.13
CA ASN A 285 -14.17 -6.03 26.33
C ASN A 285 -15.67 -5.67 26.16
N GLY A 286 -16.30 -6.09 25.05
CA GLY A 286 -17.74 -5.96 24.85
C GLY A 286 -18.18 -4.64 24.17
N ASP A 287 -17.25 -3.89 23.57
CA ASP A 287 -17.62 -2.67 22.83
C ASP A 287 -18.30 -3.01 21.50
N HIS A 288 -19.60 -2.71 21.42
CA HIS A 288 -20.41 -2.96 20.24
C HIS A 288 -20.02 -2.10 19.02
N ILE A 289 -19.49 -0.91 19.24
CA ILE A 289 -19.04 -0.02 18.14
C ILE A 289 -17.76 -0.59 17.52
N ALA A 290 -16.83 -1.06 18.35
CA ALA A 290 -15.62 -1.75 17.88
C ALA A 290 -16.00 -3.05 17.12
N HIS A 291 -16.95 -3.83 17.61
CA HIS A 291 -17.46 -5.00 16.90
C HIS A 291 -18.06 -4.63 15.53
N LEU A 292 -18.91 -3.60 15.47
CA LEU A 292 -19.52 -3.15 14.23
C LEU A 292 -18.45 -2.71 13.22
N ALA A 293 -17.45 -1.93 13.63
CA ALA A 293 -16.37 -1.49 12.78
C ALA A 293 -15.56 -2.66 12.19
N LEU A 294 -15.20 -3.64 13.03
CA LEU A 294 -14.51 -4.86 12.58
C LEU A 294 -15.35 -5.68 11.60
N MET A 295 -16.63 -5.89 11.90
CA MET A 295 -17.50 -6.66 11.01
C MET A 295 -17.76 -5.95 9.69
N THR A 296 -17.82 -4.61 9.68
CA THR A 296 -17.95 -3.81 8.45
C THR A 296 -16.70 -3.95 7.58
N LEU A 297 -15.50 -3.87 8.16
CA LEU A 297 -14.24 -4.12 7.46
C LEU A 297 -14.21 -5.55 6.88
N ILE A 298 -14.46 -6.57 7.71
CA ILE A 298 -14.40 -7.97 7.30
C ILE A 298 -15.41 -8.25 6.18
N HIS A 299 -16.63 -7.73 6.29
CA HIS A 299 -17.66 -7.87 5.25
C HIS A 299 -17.21 -7.24 3.92
N SER A 300 -16.57 -6.06 3.95
CA SER A 300 -16.03 -5.43 2.74
C SER A 300 -14.94 -6.29 2.07
N VAL A 301 -14.06 -6.91 2.87
CA VAL A 301 -13.01 -7.82 2.38
C VAL A 301 -13.62 -9.12 1.82
N HIS A 302 -14.62 -9.70 2.47
CA HIS A 302 -15.34 -10.90 1.96
C HIS A 302 -15.95 -10.64 0.58
N LYS A 303 -16.66 -9.52 0.41
CA LYS A 303 -17.22 -9.13 -0.89
C LYS A 303 -16.13 -8.99 -1.95
N ALA A 304 -15.02 -8.36 -1.59
CA ALA A 304 -13.90 -8.18 -2.49
C ALA A 304 -13.26 -9.52 -2.90
N ILE A 305 -12.99 -10.42 -1.95
CA ILE A 305 -12.46 -11.76 -2.26
C ILE A 305 -13.44 -12.51 -3.18
N GLY A 306 -14.74 -12.51 -2.87
CA GLY A 306 -15.75 -13.15 -3.72
C GLY A 306 -15.75 -12.61 -5.15
N ALA A 307 -15.66 -11.30 -5.34
CA ALA A 307 -15.56 -10.67 -6.65
C ALA A 307 -14.31 -11.12 -7.41
N MET A 308 -13.13 -11.10 -6.75
CA MET A 308 -11.86 -11.53 -7.35
C MET A 308 -11.86 -13.03 -7.73
N VAL A 309 -12.44 -13.88 -6.89
CA VAL A 309 -12.59 -15.31 -7.18
C VAL A 309 -13.46 -15.54 -8.41
N VAL A 310 -14.58 -14.85 -8.51
CA VAL A 310 -15.48 -14.97 -9.67
C VAL A 310 -14.82 -14.41 -10.94
N ALA A 311 -14.11 -13.28 -10.85
CA ALA A 311 -13.39 -12.68 -11.98
C ALA A 311 -12.33 -13.63 -12.58
N MET A 312 -11.74 -14.52 -11.76
CA MET A 312 -10.78 -15.56 -12.19
C MET A 312 -11.41 -16.92 -12.49
N ASN A 313 -12.72 -17.09 -12.30
CA ASN A 313 -13.38 -18.40 -12.33
C ASN A 313 -12.71 -19.40 -11.34
N GLY A 314 -12.62 -18.98 -10.08
CA GLY A 314 -12.00 -19.75 -8.98
C GLY A 314 -10.74 -19.09 -8.41
N ALA A 315 -10.19 -19.69 -7.37
CA ALA A 315 -8.90 -19.34 -6.79
C ALA A 315 -8.16 -20.60 -6.32
N ASP A 316 -6.84 -20.61 -6.53
CA ASP A 316 -5.96 -21.72 -6.15
C ASP A 316 -5.17 -21.39 -4.88
N LEU A 317 -5.00 -20.09 -4.57
CA LEU A 317 -4.19 -19.59 -3.46
C LEU A 317 -4.78 -18.29 -2.93
N LEU A 318 -4.81 -18.17 -1.60
CA LEU A 318 -5.09 -16.93 -0.89
C LEU A 318 -3.81 -16.43 -0.20
N VAL A 319 -3.43 -15.19 -0.46
CA VAL A 319 -2.26 -14.54 0.13
C VAL A 319 -2.70 -13.40 1.03
N PHE A 320 -2.16 -13.35 2.25
CA PHE A 320 -2.21 -12.18 3.13
C PHE A 320 -0.86 -11.48 3.16
N THR A 321 -0.88 -10.17 3.05
CA THR A 321 0.29 -9.31 3.10
C THR A 321 -0.10 -7.92 3.65
N GLY A 322 0.88 -7.04 3.82
CA GLY A 322 0.68 -5.76 4.50
C GLY A 322 0.64 -5.90 6.02
N THR A 323 0.93 -4.80 6.71
CA THR A 323 1.18 -4.80 8.17
C THR A 323 0.09 -5.51 8.99
N VAL A 324 -1.18 -5.30 8.67
CA VAL A 324 -2.31 -5.94 9.37
C VAL A 324 -2.46 -7.39 8.92
N GLY A 325 -2.35 -7.67 7.61
CA GLY A 325 -2.39 -9.01 7.05
C GLY A 325 -1.32 -9.93 7.62
N GLU A 326 -0.12 -9.40 7.84
CA GLU A 326 1.03 -10.13 8.39
C GLU A 326 0.94 -10.33 9.90
N ARG A 327 0.42 -9.33 10.64
CA ARG A 327 0.51 -9.31 12.13
C ARG A 327 -0.76 -9.70 12.85
N SER A 328 -1.95 -9.59 12.21
CA SER A 328 -3.22 -9.85 12.89
C SER A 328 -3.77 -11.25 12.60
N ALA A 329 -3.35 -12.23 13.39
CA ALA A 329 -3.92 -13.59 13.33
C ALA A 329 -5.44 -13.62 13.57
N ASN A 330 -5.97 -12.69 14.39
CA ASN A 330 -7.40 -12.56 14.64
C ASN A 330 -8.16 -12.14 13.38
N LEU A 331 -7.69 -11.12 12.67
CA LEU A 331 -8.34 -10.64 11.46
C LEU A 331 -8.28 -11.69 10.34
N ARG A 332 -7.13 -12.34 10.10
CA ARG A 332 -7.02 -13.43 9.13
C ARG A 332 -7.98 -14.56 9.44
N ARG A 333 -8.09 -14.97 10.72
CA ARG A 333 -9.06 -16.00 11.14
C ARG A 333 -10.50 -15.63 10.80
N ARG A 334 -10.90 -14.39 11.05
CA ARG A 334 -12.26 -13.91 10.77
C ARG A 334 -12.55 -13.82 9.28
N ILE A 335 -11.56 -13.38 8.49
CA ILE A 335 -11.69 -13.32 7.03
C ILE A 335 -11.82 -14.74 6.47
N VAL A 336 -10.98 -15.68 6.91
CA VAL A 336 -11.02 -17.04 6.36
C VAL A 336 -12.24 -17.83 6.82
N ALA A 337 -12.85 -17.50 7.96
CA ALA A 337 -14.00 -18.20 8.53
C ALA A 337 -15.26 -18.28 7.64
N HIS A 338 -15.31 -17.54 6.53
CA HIS A 338 -16.42 -17.60 5.56
C HIS A 338 -15.94 -18.01 4.15
N LEU A 339 -14.73 -18.57 4.04
CA LEU A 339 -14.14 -18.98 2.77
C LEU A 339 -14.05 -20.50 2.59
N GLU A 340 -14.69 -21.29 3.48
CA GLU A 340 -14.76 -22.75 3.38
C GLU A 340 -15.48 -23.21 2.11
N CYS A 341 -16.43 -22.43 1.61
CA CYS A 341 -17.11 -22.69 0.34
C CYS A 341 -16.17 -22.58 -0.89
N LEU A 342 -14.98 -22.03 -0.69
CA LEU A 342 -13.92 -21.91 -1.69
C LEU A 342 -12.76 -22.88 -1.43
N ASP A 343 -12.90 -23.79 -0.45
CA ASP A 343 -11.90 -24.74 0.04
C ASP A 343 -10.71 -24.06 0.76
N PHE A 344 -10.88 -22.86 1.30
CA PHE A 344 -9.86 -22.21 2.15
C PHE A 344 -10.19 -22.47 3.62
N ILE A 345 -9.39 -23.31 4.27
CA ILE A 345 -9.54 -23.72 5.66
C ILE A 345 -8.26 -23.40 6.44
N LEU A 346 -8.41 -22.63 7.51
CA LEU A 346 -7.29 -22.15 8.31
C LEU A 346 -6.83 -23.19 9.33
N ASP A 347 -5.51 -23.36 9.48
CA ASP A 347 -4.93 -24.00 10.65
C ASP A 347 -4.81 -22.98 11.78
N GLY A 348 -5.60 -23.15 12.83
CA GLY A 348 -5.67 -22.20 13.93
C GLY A 348 -4.35 -22.02 14.69
N ASN A 349 -3.54 -23.08 14.84
CA ASN A 349 -2.26 -23.01 15.54
C ASN A 349 -1.19 -22.33 14.67
N ARG A 350 -1.08 -22.73 13.40
CA ARG A 350 -0.16 -22.08 12.46
C ARG A 350 -0.48 -20.60 12.28
N ASN A 351 -1.76 -20.25 12.19
CA ASN A 351 -2.16 -18.86 12.08
C ASN A 351 -1.82 -18.06 13.35
N LYS A 352 -2.03 -18.61 14.55
CA LYS A 352 -1.68 -17.93 15.81
C LYS A 352 -0.18 -17.71 15.96
N SER A 353 0.65 -18.67 15.53
CA SER A 353 2.12 -18.53 15.58
C SER A 353 2.70 -17.65 14.48
N CYS A 354 1.96 -17.40 13.39
CA CYS A 354 2.38 -16.54 12.29
C CYS A 354 2.09 -15.06 12.63
N LEU A 355 2.99 -14.46 13.40
CA LEU A 355 2.96 -13.04 13.75
C LEU A 355 4.24 -12.38 13.24
N ASN A 356 4.10 -11.40 12.34
CA ASN A 356 5.22 -10.69 11.72
C ASN A 356 6.26 -11.67 11.11
N PRO A 357 5.83 -12.57 10.19
CA PRO A 357 6.73 -13.52 9.60
C PRO A 357 7.82 -12.79 8.80
N THR A 358 9.04 -13.32 8.82
CA THR A 358 10.16 -12.84 7.99
C THR A 358 10.26 -13.59 6.67
N GLU A 359 9.46 -14.63 6.50
CA GLU A 359 9.44 -15.52 5.35
C GLU A 359 8.01 -15.92 4.99
N PHE A 360 7.86 -16.40 3.76
CA PHE A 360 6.69 -17.13 3.28
C PHE A 360 6.21 -18.18 4.29
N THR A 361 5.03 -17.99 4.87
CA THR A 361 4.50 -18.86 5.92
C THR A 361 3.11 -19.38 5.56
N SER A 362 2.96 -20.71 5.47
CA SER A 362 1.66 -21.35 5.24
C SER A 362 0.87 -21.46 6.54
N ILE A 363 -0.39 -21.00 6.49
CA ILE A 363 -1.34 -21.03 7.61
C ILE A 363 -2.60 -21.86 7.28
N SER A 364 -2.61 -22.57 6.16
CA SER A 364 -3.71 -23.48 5.77
C SER A 364 -3.67 -24.80 6.52
N GLN A 365 -4.84 -25.42 6.72
CA GLN A 365 -4.94 -26.79 7.21
C GLN A 365 -4.53 -27.76 6.11
N ALA A 366 -3.38 -28.43 6.32
CA ALA A 366 -2.84 -29.38 5.35
C ALA A 366 -3.84 -30.50 5.00
N ALA A 367 -3.78 -30.99 3.77
CA ALA A 367 -4.56 -32.08 3.20
C ALA A 367 -6.05 -31.79 2.91
N VAL A 368 -6.65 -30.75 3.46
CA VAL A 368 -8.08 -30.45 3.24
C VAL A 368 -8.33 -29.02 2.70
N SER A 369 -7.33 -28.16 2.73
CA SER A 369 -7.44 -26.78 2.30
C SER A 369 -6.58 -26.47 1.09
N LYS A 370 -7.09 -25.60 0.20
CA LYS A 370 -6.22 -24.85 -0.69
C LYS A 370 -5.22 -24.03 0.12
N PRO A 371 -4.05 -23.69 -0.42
CA PRO A 371 -3.05 -22.94 0.31
C PRO A 371 -3.55 -21.55 0.75
N ILE A 372 -3.26 -21.21 2.00
CA ILE A 372 -3.39 -19.87 2.57
C ILE A 372 -2.02 -19.49 3.10
N ILE A 373 -1.49 -18.37 2.63
CA ILE A 373 -0.11 -18.01 2.88
C ILE A 373 -0.01 -16.57 3.37
N VAL A 374 0.86 -16.32 4.32
CA VAL A 374 1.29 -14.98 4.71
C VAL A 374 2.65 -14.72 4.07
N ILE A 375 2.75 -13.66 3.29
CA ILE A 375 3.99 -13.22 2.64
C ILE A 375 4.31 -11.82 3.16
N PRO A 376 5.45 -11.63 3.85
CA PRO A 376 5.92 -10.29 4.14
C PRO A 376 6.29 -9.59 2.83
N THR A 377 5.72 -8.42 2.60
CA THR A 377 6.05 -7.66 1.40
C THR A 377 7.31 -6.86 1.60
N ASP A 378 8.14 -6.83 0.59
CA ASP A 378 9.30 -5.95 0.50
C ASP A 378 9.14 -4.99 -0.69
N GLU A 379 8.37 -3.91 -0.45
CA GLU A 379 8.21 -2.86 -1.44
C GLU A 379 9.54 -2.16 -1.73
N GLY A 380 10.48 -2.16 -0.79
CA GLY A 380 11.81 -1.59 -0.96
C GLY A 380 12.61 -2.31 -2.04
N VAL A 381 12.57 -3.63 -2.07
CA VAL A 381 13.21 -4.44 -3.13
C VAL A 381 12.53 -4.23 -4.48
N GLU A 382 11.20 -4.10 -4.51
CA GLU A 382 10.48 -3.83 -5.78
C GLU A 382 10.77 -2.42 -6.32
N ILE A 383 11.09 -1.45 -5.46
CA ILE A 383 11.49 -0.10 -5.87
C ILE A 383 12.95 -0.08 -6.34
N ALA A 384 13.82 -0.93 -5.80
CA ALA A 384 15.24 -1.04 -6.14
C ALA A 384 15.48 -1.68 -7.50
#